data_05e03b76c1d884c03372fd07f9c23f1d
#
_entry.id   05e03b76c1d884c03372fd07f9c23f1d
#
_cell.length_a   1.000
_cell.length_b   1.000
_cell.length_c   1.000
_cell.angle_alpha   90.00
_cell.angle_beta   90.00
_cell.angle_gamma   90.00
#
_symmetry.space_group_name_H-M   'P 1'
#
loop_
_entity.id
_entity.type
_entity.pdbx_description
1 polymer ?
#
loop_
_entity_poly.entity_id
_entity_poly.type
_entity_poly.pdbx_seq_one_letter_code
_entity_poly.pdbx_strand_id
1 'polypeptide(L)'
;MDIDIHIAGSWQSCATVALRDAAQTSRRGAVTLRYDADYALENLHARDYRALSLRVPVDLGIRAVPRWPSFLIDLLPQGAARKRLERGLESPLSEWSLLERGAFNPVGNLRVRPPVAPVPDDHPGFELDDMITRGDSFLDHAQEVGATIAGSTDTQGEAPKFWVVQDEEGLWHPDSGQLSHIARRYALLKFPVPEAGPRAADILRHEAAYQRVAARLGVRVTAELPEFINGALLIPRFDRRRGAAAEIRLGVESLYSVADSIDSAHTPLRHHEVLIALHGCLTDFDHEVMEYFRRDILNLAMGNRDNHGRNTAILKDTEGRLRLAPIFDFGPSFLDARAIVRSIHWDGEQPGRTDWNAVLSNLATRFEDANLVLENTSAIAEDLRAFGQEIGRLPILMRECGVDEAIINQRRAAIESIALALERVTPP
;
A
#
# COMPACT_ATOMS: atom_id res chain seq x y z
N MET A 1 -13.02 -11.87 -17.46
CA MET A 1 -12.55 -10.54 -16.99
C MET A 1 -11.18 -10.29 -17.59
N ASP A 2 -11.04 -9.21 -18.34
CA ASP A 2 -9.79 -8.84 -18.99
C ASP A 2 -9.00 -7.88 -18.10
N ILE A 3 -7.70 -8.11 -18.03
CA ILE A 3 -6.75 -7.27 -17.29
C ILE A 3 -5.93 -6.49 -18.32
N ASP A 4 -5.91 -5.18 -18.13
CA ASP A 4 -5.01 -4.29 -18.84
C ASP A 4 -3.81 -3.92 -17.95
N ILE A 5 -2.68 -3.67 -18.60
CA ILE A 5 -1.48 -3.15 -17.99
C ILE A 5 -1.07 -1.83 -18.64
N HIS A 6 -0.63 -0.87 -17.85
CA HIS A 6 -0.15 0.41 -18.36
C HIS A 6 1.37 0.38 -18.56
N ILE A 7 1.80 0.47 -19.81
CA ILE A 7 3.21 0.47 -20.21
C ILE A 7 3.41 1.56 -21.27
N ALA A 8 4.53 2.28 -21.18
CA ALA A 8 4.93 3.31 -22.15
C ALA A 8 3.83 4.35 -22.42
N GLY A 9 3.07 4.73 -21.40
CA GLY A 9 2.05 5.79 -21.49
C GLY A 9 0.69 5.33 -22.01
N SER A 10 0.47 4.02 -22.20
CA SER A 10 -0.80 3.49 -22.71
C SER A 10 -1.24 2.21 -22.01
N TRP A 11 -2.56 1.99 -21.97
CA TRP A 11 -3.14 0.74 -21.52
C TRP A 11 -3.09 -0.31 -22.64
N GLN A 12 -2.58 -1.48 -22.32
CA GLN A 12 -2.45 -2.62 -23.23
C GLN A 12 -3.20 -3.81 -22.65
N SER A 13 -3.84 -4.60 -23.51
CA SER A 13 -4.40 -5.90 -23.14
C SER A 13 -3.26 -6.81 -22.70
N CYS A 14 -3.40 -7.42 -21.53
CA CYS A 14 -2.31 -8.16 -20.91
C CYS A 14 -2.71 -9.60 -20.61
N ALA A 15 -3.90 -9.81 -20.04
CA ALA A 15 -4.29 -11.15 -19.61
C ALA A 15 -5.81 -11.26 -19.45
N THR A 16 -6.27 -12.52 -19.40
CA THR A 16 -7.66 -12.86 -19.08
C THR A 16 -7.71 -13.76 -17.85
N VAL A 17 -8.61 -13.43 -16.92
CA VAL A 17 -8.95 -14.27 -15.77
C VAL A 17 -10.41 -14.70 -15.88
N ALA A 18 -10.70 -15.99 -15.69
CA ALA A 18 -12.04 -16.54 -15.78
C ALA A 18 -12.33 -17.46 -14.60
N LEU A 19 -13.53 -17.35 -14.03
CA LEU A 19 -14.03 -18.28 -13.01
C LEU A 19 -14.17 -19.67 -13.65
N ARG A 20 -13.72 -20.71 -12.95
CA ARG A 20 -13.95 -22.10 -13.38
C ARG A 20 -15.36 -22.57 -13.08
N ASP A 21 -15.98 -21.97 -12.07
CA ASP A 21 -17.36 -22.16 -11.70
C ASP A 21 -18.00 -20.78 -11.47
N ALA A 22 -18.98 -20.42 -12.28
CA ALA A 22 -19.65 -19.12 -12.23
C ALA A 22 -20.38 -18.85 -10.91
N ALA A 23 -20.67 -19.88 -10.11
CA ALA A 23 -21.27 -19.76 -8.78
C ALA A 23 -20.25 -19.38 -7.70
N GLN A 24 -18.94 -19.58 -7.94
CA GLN A 24 -17.87 -19.33 -6.97
C GLN A 24 -17.22 -17.96 -7.20
N THR A 25 -17.94 -16.90 -6.92
CA THR A 25 -17.56 -15.50 -7.18
C THR A 25 -16.71 -14.85 -6.08
N SER A 26 -16.29 -15.60 -5.07
CA SER A 26 -15.40 -15.13 -4.00
C SER A 26 -13.94 -15.43 -4.30
N ARG A 27 -13.02 -14.77 -3.58
CA ARG A 27 -11.56 -14.98 -3.68
C ARG A 27 -11.11 -16.44 -3.45
N ARG A 28 -11.95 -17.27 -2.86
CA ARG A 28 -11.69 -18.71 -2.67
C ARG A 28 -12.09 -19.55 -3.88
N GLY A 29 -12.77 -18.98 -4.87
CA GLY A 29 -13.18 -19.67 -6.07
C GLY A 29 -12.00 -19.96 -7.00
N ALA A 30 -12.04 -21.14 -7.65
CA ALA A 30 -11.03 -21.53 -8.64
C ALA A 30 -11.15 -20.68 -9.91
N VAL A 31 -10.00 -20.30 -10.47
CA VAL A 31 -9.92 -19.52 -11.71
C VAL A 31 -8.94 -20.12 -12.69
N THR A 32 -9.09 -19.75 -13.96
CA THR A 32 -8.05 -19.87 -14.98
C THR A 32 -7.49 -18.49 -15.28
N LEU A 33 -6.19 -18.40 -15.45
CA LEU A 33 -5.48 -17.19 -15.84
C LEU A 33 -4.58 -17.50 -17.03
N ARG A 34 -4.56 -16.62 -18.00
CA ARG A 34 -3.63 -16.67 -19.14
C ARG A 34 -3.25 -15.26 -19.54
N TYR A 35 -2.01 -15.09 -19.96
CA TYR A 35 -1.60 -13.87 -20.66
C TYR A 35 -2.11 -13.90 -22.11
N ASP A 36 -2.32 -12.73 -22.70
CA ASP A 36 -2.59 -12.60 -24.12
C ASP A 36 -1.33 -13.01 -24.89
N ALA A 37 -1.50 -13.77 -25.98
CA ALA A 37 -0.38 -14.42 -26.67
C ALA A 37 0.66 -13.41 -27.19
N ASP A 38 0.21 -12.33 -27.83
CA ASP A 38 1.10 -11.29 -28.37
C ASP A 38 1.85 -10.59 -27.24
N TYR A 39 1.16 -10.22 -26.16
CA TYR A 39 1.77 -9.65 -24.97
C TYR A 39 2.80 -10.58 -24.33
N ALA A 40 2.46 -11.86 -24.22
CA ALA A 40 3.35 -12.86 -23.61
C ALA A 40 4.61 -13.09 -24.45
N LEU A 41 4.51 -13.09 -25.78
CA LEU A 41 5.67 -13.24 -26.67
C LEU A 41 6.65 -12.06 -26.54
N GLU A 42 6.14 -10.83 -26.43
CA GLU A 42 6.95 -9.63 -26.29
C GLU A 42 7.64 -9.51 -24.93
N ASN A 43 7.03 -10.07 -23.88
CA ASN A 43 7.43 -9.89 -22.49
C ASN A 43 7.80 -11.21 -21.78
N LEU A 44 8.11 -12.24 -22.53
CA LEU A 44 8.33 -13.61 -22.02
C LEU A 44 9.33 -13.61 -20.84
N HIS A 45 8.96 -14.33 -19.78
CA HIS A 45 9.71 -14.45 -18.52
C HIS A 45 9.85 -13.17 -17.66
N ALA A 46 9.19 -12.06 -18.04
CA ALA A 46 9.20 -10.87 -17.21
C ALA A 46 8.62 -11.14 -15.81
N ARG A 47 9.29 -10.60 -14.78
CA ARG A 47 8.89 -10.65 -13.37
C ARG A 47 8.92 -9.26 -12.72
N ASP A 48 8.86 -8.22 -13.51
CA ASP A 48 8.93 -6.82 -13.12
C ASP A 48 7.58 -6.11 -13.33
N TYR A 49 7.61 -4.80 -13.64
CA TYR A 49 6.42 -4.00 -13.89
C TYR A 49 5.55 -4.49 -15.07
N ARG A 50 6.06 -5.40 -15.91
CA ARG A 50 5.36 -6.01 -17.04
C ARG A 50 4.59 -7.27 -16.66
N ALA A 51 4.78 -7.80 -15.46
CA ALA A 51 4.06 -8.98 -14.99
C ALA A 51 2.86 -8.59 -14.12
N LEU A 52 1.80 -9.39 -14.14
CA LEU A 52 0.63 -9.22 -13.25
C LEU A 52 1.04 -9.24 -11.78
N SER A 53 1.99 -10.08 -11.42
CA SER A 53 2.50 -10.25 -10.08
C SER A 53 3.90 -10.86 -10.12
N LEU A 54 4.69 -10.64 -9.07
CA LEU A 54 5.98 -11.35 -8.89
C LEU A 54 5.79 -12.88 -8.80
N ARG A 55 4.59 -13.32 -8.43
CA ARG A 55 4.17 -14.74 -8.39
C ARG A 55 3.63 -15.26 -9.71
N VAL A 56 3.30 -14.37 -10.64
CA VAL A 56 2.69 -14.69 -11.92
C VAL A 56 3.56 -14.10 -13.04
N PRO A 57 4.79 -14.64 -13.26
CA PRO A 57 5.64 -14.20 -14.35
C PRO A 57 4.95 -14.43 -15.70
N VAL A 58 5.36 -13.62 -16.68
CA VAL A 58 4.79 -13.71 -18.03
C VAL A 58 5.19 -15.03 -18.70
N ASP A 59 4.20 -15.80 -19.14
CA ASP A 59 4.37 -17.02 -19.92
C ASP A 59 3.20 -17.26 -20.90
N LEU A 60 3.34 -18.26 -21.75
CA LEU A 60 2.31 -18.66 -22.73
C LEU A 60 1.32 -19.71 -22.19
N GLY A 61 1.50 -20.14 -20.93
CA GLY A 61 0.71 -21.20 -20.35
C GLY A 61 -0.66 -20.75 -19.86
N ILE A 62 -1.59 -21.70 -19.77
CA ILE A 62 -2.85 -21.51 -19.07
C ILE A 62 -2.67 -22.00 -17.63
N ARG A 63 -2.83 -21.13 -16.66
CA ARG A 63 -2.72 -21.47 -15.24
C ARG A 63 -4.10 -21.73 -14.68
N ALA A 64 -4.36 -22.96 -14.24
CA ALA A 64 -5.54 -23.30 -13.46
C ALA A 64 -5.14 -23.28 -11.99
N VAL A 65 -5.73 -22.37 -11.21
CA VAL A 65 -5.42 -22.19 -9.78
C VAL A 65 -6.67 -22.43 -8.94
N PRO A 66 -6.53 -23.05 -7.75
CA PRO A 66 -7.68 -23.46 -6.91
C PRO A 66 -8.37 -22.28 -6.22
N ARG A 67 -7.78 -21.09 -6.24
CA ARG A 67 -8.29 -19.83 -5.68
C ARG A 67 -7.76 -18.65 -6.49
N TRP A 68 -8.27 -17.47 -6.23
CA TRP A 68 -7.77 -16.27 -6.91
C TRP A 68 -6.27 -16.05 -6.64
N PRO A 69 -5.48 -15.68 -7.65
CA PRO A 69 -4.16 -15.10 -7.43
C PRO A 69 -4.27 -13.84 -6.57
N SER A 70 -3.39 -13.70 -5.59
CA SER A 70 -3.51 -12.67 -4.54
C SER A 70 -3.45 -11.24 -5.07
N PHE A 71 -2.80 -10.98 -6.23
CA PHE A 71 -2.78 -9.65 -6.84
C PHE A 71 -4.18 -9.13 -7.22
N LEU A 72 -5.16 -10.00 -7.50
CA LEU A 72 -6.53 -9.56 -7.78
C LEU A 72 -7.18 -8.89 -6.56
N ILE A 73 -6.72 -9.26 -5.36
CA ILE A 73 -7.24 -8.67 -4.14
C ILE A 73 -6.70 -7.25 -3.95
N ASP A 74 -5.51 -6.94 -4.48
CA ASP A 74 -4.98 -5.57 -4.50
C ASP A 74 -5.79 -4.64 -5.43
N LEU A 75 -6.45 -5.20 -6.44
CA LEU A 75 -7.34 -4.46 -7.34
C LEU A 75 -8.76 -4.34 -6.79
N LEU A 76 -9.14 -5.14 -5.78
CA LEU A 76 -10.51 -5.23 -5.29
C LEU A 76 -10.93 -3.95 -4.55
N PRO A 77 -11.99 -3.25 -4.97
CA PRO A 77 -12.55 -2.15 -4.21
C PRO A 77 -13.01 -2.59 -2.82
N GLN A 78 -12.57 -1.86 -1.79
CA GLN A 78 -12.84 -2.20 -0.39
C GLN A 78 -13.26 -0.95 0.39
N GLY A 79 -13.67 -1.11 1.67
CA GLY A 79 -14.01 0.00 2.55
C GLY A 79 -15.03 0.97 1.93
N ALA A 80 -14.69 2.25 1.88
CA ALA A 80 -15.56 3.30 1.35
C ALA A 80 -15.90 3.10 -0.14
N ALA A 81 -14.96 2.61 -0.97
CA ALA A 81 -15.20 2.33 -2.38
C ALA A 81 -16.25 1.24 -2.58
N ARG A 82 -16.16 0.15 -1.81
CA ARG A 82 -17.16 -0.93 -1.83
C ARG A 82 -18.53 -0.42 -1.38
N LYS A 83 -18.61 0.29 -0.23
CA LYS A 83 -19.87 0.85 0.28
C LYS A 83 -20.57 1.73 -0.75
N ARG A 84 -19.81 2.50 -1.54
CA ARG A 84 -20.37 3.34 -2.58
C ARG A 84 -20.86 2.55 -3.79
N LEU A 85 -20.11 1.55 -4.25
CA LEU A 85 -20.55 0.67 -5.34
C LEU A 85 -21.82 -0.11 -4.98
N GLU A 86 -22.01 -0.40 -3.70
CA GLU A 86 -23.17 -1.11 -3.18
C GLU A 86 -24.34 -0.17 -2.81
N ARG A 87 -24.15 1.15 -2.85
CA ARG A 87 -25.20 2.14 -2.50
C ARG A 87 -26.44 1.97 -3.38
N GLY A 88 -27.60 1.80 -2.76
CA GLY A 88 -28.88 1.62 -3.47
C GLY A 88 -29.13 0.24 -4.04
N LEU A 89 -28.22 -0.72 -3.84
CA LEU A 89 -28.46 -2.11 -4.23
C LEU A 89 -29.21 -2.86 -3.11
N GLU A 90 -30.10 -3.77 -3.50
CA GLU A 90 -30.84 -4.63 -2.56
C GLU A 90 -29.96 -5.68 -1.88
N SER A 91 -28.82 -6.04 -2.51
CA SER A 91 -27.90 -7.05 -2.00
C SER A 91 -26.45 -6.63 -2.24
N PRO A 92 -25.51 -7.01 -1.35
CA PRO A 92 -24.08 -6.77 -1.57
C PRO A 92 -23.58 -7.38 -2.87
N LEU A 93 -22.62 -6.73 -3.50
CA LEU A 93 -21.93 -7.26 -4.68
C LEU A 93 -21.01 -8.41 -4.29
N SER A 94 -20.93 -9.42 -5.16
CA SER A 94 -19.88 -10.43 -5.02
C SER A 94 -18.48 -9.79 -5.25
N GLU A 95 -17.43 -10.42 -4.73
CA GLU A 95 -16.07 -9.93 -4.94
C GLU A 95 -15.70 -9.86 -6.43
N TRP A 96 -16.17 -10.81 -7.23
CA TRP A 96 -16.00 -10.78 -8.68
C TRP A 96 -16.67 -9.57 -9.31
N SER A 97 -17.93 -9.31 -8.96
CA SER A 97 -18.66 -8.14 -9.45
C SER A 97 -18.05 -6.81 -8.99
N LEU A 98 -17.43 -6.78 -7.82
CA LEU A 98 -16.67 -5.60 -7.36
C LEU A 98 -15.46 -5.31 -8.24
N LEU A 99 -14.70 -6.34 -8.65
CA LEU A 99 -13.60 -6.17 -9.62
C LEU A 99 -14.11 -5.64 -10.97
N GLU A 100 -15.16 -6.26 -11.50
CA GLU A 100 -15.73 -5.88 -12.81
C GLU A 100 -16.35 -4.49 -12.86
N ARG A 101 -16.72 -3.92 -11.69
CA ARG A 101 -17.40 -2.62 -11.60
C ARG A 101 -16.54 -1.50 -11.04
N GLY A 102 -15.45 -1.81 -10.34
CA GLY A 102 -14.72 -0.80 -9.58
C GLY A 102 -13.19 -0.81 -9.71
N ALA A 103 -12.60 -1.79 -10.40
CA ALA A 103 -11.15 -1.90 -10.53
C ALA A 103 -10.60 -1.24 -11.81
N PHE A 104 -11.12 -0.06 -12.20
CA PHE A 104 -10.77 0.60 -13.45
C PHE A 104 -9.57 1.55 -13.37
N ASN A 105 -9.30 2.09 -12.18
CA ASN A 105 -8.21 3.02 -11.94
C ASN A 105 -7.57 2.80 -10.55
N PRO A 106 -7.10 1.59 -10.21
CA PRO A 106 -6.52 1.30 -8.92
C PRO A 106 -5.11 1.90 -8.76
N VAL A 107 -4.47 1.61 -7.64
CA VAL A 107 -3.04 1.86 -7.43
C VAL A 107 -2.24 0.97 -8.37
N GLY A 108 -1.13 1.51 -8.87
CA GLY A 108 -0.25 0.75 -9.75
C GLY A 108 -0.58 0.88 -11.22
N ASN A 109 -0.10 -0.07 -11.99
CA ASN A 109 -0.17 -0.09 -13.45
C ASN A 109 -1.08 -1.19 -14.01
N LEU A 110 -1.85 -1.88 -13.18
CA LEU A 110 -2.85 -2.87 -13.58
C LEU A 110 -4.26 -2.32 -13.43
N ARG A 111 -5.19 -2.79 -14.23
CA ARG A 111 -6.64 -2.55 -14.05
C ARG A 111 -7.47 -3.69 -14.63
N VAL A 112 -8.70 -3.80 -14.17
CA VAL A 112 -9.73 -4.52 -14.92
C VAL A 112 -10.18 -3.61 -16.06
N ARG A 113 -10.28 -4.17 -17.29
CA ARG A 113 -10.72 -3.40 -18.44
C ARG A 113 -12.15 -2.90 -18.23
N PRO A 114 -12.41 -1.58 -18.30
CA PRO A 114 -13.76 -1.06 -18.16
C PRO A 114 -14.62 -1.50 -19.36
N PRO A 115 -15.89 -1.88 -19.13
CA PRO A 115 -16.79 -2.33 -20.21
C PRO A 115 -17.18 -1.18 -21.17
N VAL A 116 -17.12 0.05 -20.69
CA VAL A 116 -17.36 1.27 -21.45
C VAL A 116 -16.26 2.27 -21.12
N ALA A 117 -15.81 3.04 -22.11
CA ALA A 117 -14.86 4.12 -21.86
C ALA A 117 -15.48 5.12 -20.86
N PRO A 118 -14.75 5.54 -19.82
CA PRO A 118 -15.25 6.57 -18.92
C PRO A 118 -15.61 7.85 -19.69
N VAL A 119 -16.69 8.52 -19.27
CA VAL A 119 -17.10 9.80 -19.87
C VAL A 119 -16.10 10.88 -19.43
N PRO A 120 -15.61 11.74 -20.34
CA PRO A 120 -14.80 12.89 -19.97
C PRO A 120 -15.55 13.79 -18.99
N ASP A 121 -14.85 14.25 -17.95
CA ASP A 121 -15.36 15.29 -17.05
C ASP A 121 -15.11 16.65 -17.69
N ASP A 122 -16.16 17.36 -18.05
CA ASP A 122 -16.09 18.72 -18.61
C ASP A 122 -16.03 19.81 -17.52
N HIS A 123 -15.97 19.44 -16.24
CA HIS A 123 -15.89 20.41 -15.15
C HIS A 123 -14.53 21.14 -15.17
N PRO A 124 -14.52 22.48 -15.03
CA PRO A 124 -13.30 23.30 -15.13
C PRO A 124 -12.28 23.05 -14.01
N GLY A 125 -12.55 22.15 -13.08
CA GLY A 125 -11.75 21.89 -11.90
C GLY A 125 -12.27 22.59 -10.64
N PHE A 126 -11.67 22.31 -9.52
CA PHE A 126 -12.06 22.79 -8.20
C PHE A 126 -10.85 23.38 -7.47
N GLU A 127 -11.06 24.43 -6.69
CA GLU A 127 -10.10 24.81 -5.66
C GLU A 127 -10.06 23.73 -4.57
N LEU A 128 -8.89 23.48 -3.98
CA LEU A 128 -8.74 22.44 -2.95
C LEU A 128 -9.66 22.67 -1.75
N ASP A 129 -9.81 23.93 -1.32
CA ASP A 129 -10.68 24.30 -0.19
C ASP A 129 -12.15 24.03 -0.48
N ASP A 130 -12.59 24.22 -1.73
CA ASP A 130 -13.93 23.88 -2.15
C ASP A 130 -14.20 22.39 -2.09
N MET A 131 -13.23 21.57 -2.51
CA MET A 131 -13.32 20.11 -2.42
C MET A 131 -13.44 19.65 -0.97
N ILE A 132 -12.59 20.20 -0.09
CA ILE A 132 -12.57 19.86 1.32
C ILE A 132 -13.88 20.28 2.00
N THR A 133 -14.37 21.46 1.70
CA THR A 133 -15.60 22.02 2.32
C THR A 133 -16.87 21.29 1.86
N ARG A 134 -16.93 20.86 0.60
CA ARG A 134 -18.08 20.15 0.03
C ARG A 134 -18.18 18.69 0.49
N GLY A 135 -17.09 18.09 0.94
CA GLY A 135 -17.05 16.76 1.54
C GLY A 135 -17.85 15.70 0.75
N ASP A 136 -18.96 15.22 1.34
CA ASP A 136 -19.78 14.17 0.72
C ASP A 136 -20.39 14.55 -0.64
N SER A 137 -20.78 15.82 -0.85
CA SER A 137 -21.33 16.26 -2.14
C SER A 137 -20.28 16.24 -3.25
N PHE A 138 -19.02 16.52 -2.92
CA PHE A 138 -17.92 16.35 -3.86
C PHE A 138 -17.65 14.87 -4.17
N LEU A 139 -17.75 14.00 -3.17
CA LEU A 139 -17.62 12.56 -3.36
C LEU A 139 -18.71 12.00 -4.28
N ASP A 140 -19.92 12.52 -4.21
CA ASP A 140 -21.02 12.13 -5.11
C ASP A 140 -20.76 12.59 -6.54
N HIS A 141 -20.31 13.84 -6.75
CA HIS A 141 -19.87 14.33 -8.06
C HIS A 141 -18.71 13.49 -8.62
N ALA A 142 -17.67 13.21 -7.82
CA ALA A 142 -16.55 12.38 -8.25
C ALA A 142 -16.98 10.99 -8.74
N GLN A 143 -18.02 10.43 -8.14
CA GLN A 143 -18.59 9.14 -8.56
C GLN A 143 -19.37 9.28 -9.88
N GLU A 144 -20.12 10.36 -10.08
CA GLU A 144 -20.88 10.61 -11.31
C GLU A 144 -19.96 10.72 -12.53
N VAL A 145 -18.80 11.36 -12.38
CA VAL A 145 -17.79 11.47 -13.45
C VAL A 145 -16.89 10.23 -13.56
N GLY A 146 -17.21 9.16 -12.84
CA GLY A 146 -16.50 7.88 -12.96
C GLY A 146 -15.13 7.84 -12.29
N ALA A 147 -14.83 8.78 -11.39
CA ALA A 147 -13.62 8.75 -10.62
C ALA A 147 -13.61 7.54 -9.68
N THR A 148 -12.49 6.85 -9.65
CA THR A 148 -12.31 5.73 -8.75
C THR A 148 -12.09 6.23 -7.33
N ILE A 149 -13.01 5.93 -6.44
CA ILE A 149 -12.81 6.16 -5.02
C ILE A 149 -11.72 5.20 -4.57
N ALA A 150 -10.65 5.74 -4.02
CA ALA A 150 -9.57 4.92 -3.49
C ALA A 150 -10.11 4.04 -2.38
N GLY A 151 -10.15 2.73 -2.63
CA GLY A 151 -10.48 1.75 -1.61
C GLY A 151 -9.37 1.69 -0.58
N SER A 152 -9.71 1.77 0.70
CA SER A 152 -8.79 1.30 1.71
C SER A 152 -8.81 -0.22 1.70
N THR A 153 -7.63 -0.79 1.75
CA THR A 153 -7.43 -2.20 1.93
C THR A 153 -7.90 -2.62 3.31
N ASP A 154 -8.78 -3.59 3.35
CA ASP A 154 -9.26 -4.41 4.47
C ASP A 154 -9.60 -3.77 5.83
N THR A 155 -10.80 -4.09 6.26
CA THR A 155 -11.40 -4.16 7.59
C THR A 155 -11.32 -2.93 8.51
N GLN A 156 -10.37 -2.01 8.39
CA GLN A 156 -10.22 -0.93 9.36
C GLN A 156 -9.95 0.47 8.77
N GLY A 157 -9.63 0.59 7.50
CA GLY A 157 -9.38 1.89 6.86
C GLY A 157 -10.63 2.44 6.14
N GLU A 158 -11.67 2.82 6.85
CA GLU A 158 -12.92 3.34 6.28
C GLU A 158 -12.89 4.85 5.95
N ALA A 159 -11.70 5.47 5.99
CA ALA A 159 -11.57 6.90 5.68
C ALA A 159 -12.13 7.19 4.28
N PRO A 160 -13.07 8.11 4.13
CA PRO A 160 -13.45 8.62 2.82
C PRO A 160 -12.20 9.17 2.15
N LYS A 161 -11.84 8.59 1.01
CA LYS A 161 -10.64 9.00 0.26
C LYS A 161 -10.86 8.78 -1.23
N PHE A 162 -10.30 9.65 -2.05
CA PHE A 162 -10.40 9.56 -3.50
C PHE A 162 -9.16 10.10 -4.19
N TRP A 163 -8.93 9.60 -5.38
CA TRP A 163 -7.83 10.06 -6.22
C TRP A 163 -8.17 11.38 -6.86
N VAL A 164 -7.19 12.29 -6.86
CA VAL A 164 -7.31 13.61 -7.48
C VAL A 164 -6.10 13.90 -8.35
N VAL A 165 -6.33 14.72 -9.36
CA VAL A 165 -5.34 15.22 -10.30
C VAL A 165 -5.35 16.74 -10.23
N GLN A 166 -4.19 17.39 -10.16
CA GLN A 166 -4.05 18.84 -10.32
C GLN A 166 -3.61 19.14 -11.74
N ASP A 167 -4.26 20.09 -12.36
CA ASP A 167 -3.92 20.59 -13.69
C ASP A 167 -2.83 21.68 -13.69
N GLU A 168 -2.53 22.27 -14.84
CA GLU A 168 -1.52 23.32 -15.01
C GLU A 168 -1.96 24.65 -14.35
N GLU A 169 -3.26 24.91 -14.27
CA GLU A 169 -3.87 26.08 -13.63
C GLU A 169 -3.90 25.97 -12.11
N GLY A 170 -3.59 24.78 -11.55
CA GLY A 170 -3.59 24.50 -10.13
C GLY A 170 -4.92 24.00 -9.59
N LEU A 171 -5.92 23.80 -10.46
CA LEU A 171 -7.23 23.27 -10.09
C LEU A 171 -7.20 21.74 -9.95
N TRP A 172 -8.05 21.22 -9.12
CA TRP A 172 -8.13 19.81 -8.82
C TRP A 172 -9.34 19.15 -9.46
N HIS A 173 -9.15 17.95 -9.95
CA HIS A 173 -10.17 17.12 -10.58
C HIS A 173 -10.21 15.74 -9.93
N PRO A 174 -11.38 15.08 -9.86
CA PRO A 174 -11.46 13.67 -9.54
C PRO A 174 -10.71 12.84 -10.58
N ASP A 175 -9.82 11.94 -10.14
CA ASP A 175 -9.04 11.12 -11.09
C ASP A 175 -9.86 9.96 -11.65
N SER A 176 -10.48 10.17 -12.80
CA SER A 176 -11.18 9.14 -13.60
C SER A 176 -10.22 8.23 -14.38
N GLY A 177 -8.91 8.49 -14.34
CA GLY A 177 -7.89 7.78 -15.14
C GLY A 177 -7.78 8.30 -16.58
N GLN A 178 -8.48 9.38 -16.95
CA GLN A 178 -8.45 9.98 -18.28
C GLN A 178 -7.75 11.34 -18.35
N LEU A 179 -7.41 11.91 -17.20
CA LEU A 179 -6.90 13.28 -17.10
C LEU A 179 -5.37 13.36 -17.23
N SER A 180 -4.70 12.31 -17.70
CA SER A 180 -3.23 12.29 -17.82
C SER A 180 -2.67 13.40 -18.72
N HIS A 181 -3.45 13.91 -19.67
CA HIS A 181 -3.04 14.97 -20.59
C HIS A 181 -2.99 16.35 -19.94
N ILE A 182 -3.78 16.61 -18.89
CA ILE A 182 -3.76 17.87 -18.12
C ILE A 182 -3.01 17.71 -16.78
N ALA A 183 -2.73 16.48 -16.36
CA ALA A 183 -2.20 16.20 -15.03
C ALA A 183 -0.80 16.77 -14.81
N ARG A 184 -0.65 17.62 -13.80
CA ARG A 184 0.60 18.11 -13.27
C ARG A 184 1.02 17.34 -12.03
N ARG A 185 0.08 17.09 -11.10
CA ARG A 185 0.28 16.33 -9.87
C ARG A 185 -0.82 15.29 -9.69
N TYR A 186 -0.49 14.20 -9.04
CA TYR A 186 -1.41 13.15 -8.66
C TYR A 186 -1.41 13.00 -7.15
N ALA A 187 -2.57 12.96 -6.52
CA ALA A 187 -2.68 12.86 -5.09
C ALA A 187 -3.86 11.99 -4.64
N LEU A 188 -3.84 11.61 -3.39
CA LEU A 188 -4.96 11.07 -2.63
C LEU A 188 -5.44 12.14 -1.67
N LEU A 189 -6.71 12.48 -1.69
CA LEU A 189 -7.35 13.30 -0.68
C LEU A 189 -8.08 12.39 0.30
N LYS A 190 -7.70 12.47 1.59
CA LYS A 190 -8.18 11.59 2.67
C LYS A 190 -8.85 12.45 3.74
N PHE A 191 -10.04 12.02 4.18
CA PHE A 191 -10.83 12.68 5.22
C PHE A 191 -10.80 11.89 6.54
N PRO A 192 -11.08 12.52 7.68
CA PRO A 192 -11.20 11.83 8.95
C PRO A 192 -12.28 10.75 8.91
N VAL A 193 -12.03 9.62 9.59
CA VAL A 193 -13.02 8.54 9.76
C VAL A 193 -13.88 8.85 10.97
N PRO A 194 -15.20 9.12 10.82
CA PRO A 194 -16.06 9.41 11.97
C PRO A 194 -16.06 8.28 13.02
N GLU A 195 -15.99 7.03 12.58
CA GLU A 195 -15.97 5.83 13.43
C GLU A 195 -14.68 5.70 14.26
N ALA A 196 -13.59 6.39 13.88
CA ALA A 196 -12.37 6.47 14.69
C ALA A 196 -12.55 7.32 15.97
N GLY A 197 -13.71 7.94 16.12
CA GLY A 197 -14.10 8.69 17.29
C GLY A 197 -13.62 10.15 17.27
N PRO A 198 -13.66 10.85 18.42
CA PRO A 198 -13.40 12.30 18.48
C PRO A 198 -11.96 12.68 18.11
N ARG A 199 -11.04 11.73 18.03
CA ARG A 199 -9.65 11.96 17.62
C ARG A 199 -9.38 11.68 16.14
N ALA A 200 -10.41 11.43 15.33
CA ALA A 200 -10.26 11.09 13.91
C ALA A 200 -9.43 12.13 13.13
N ALA A 201 -9.71 13.42 13.32
CA ALA A 201 -8.96 14.50 12.68
C ALA A 201 -7.51 14.58 13.20
N ASP A 202 -7.27 14.32 14.49
CA ASP A 202 -5.93 14.32 15.07
C ASP A 202 -5.10 13.16 14.52
N ILE A 203 -5.67 11.96 14.39
CA ILE A 203 -4.99 10.80 13.76
C ILE A 203 -4.54 11.18 12.35
N LEU A 204 -5.43 11.77 11.56
CA LEU A 204 -5.15 12.16 10.19
C LEU A 204 -4.09 13.27 10.11
N ARG A 205 -4.17 14.29 10.97
CA ARG A 205 -3.18 15.37 11.07
C ARG A 205 -1.78 14.83 11.40
N HIS A 206 -1.71 13.87 12.33
CA HIS A 206 -0.44 13.28 12.73
C HIS A 206 0.14 12.31 11.70
N GLU A 207 -0.65 11.79 10.75
CA GLU A 207 -0.11 10.99 9.64
C GLU A 207 0.92 11.79 8.83
N ALA A 208 0.67 13.08 8.56
CA ALA A 208 1.66 13.96 7.93
C ALA A 208 2.90 14.17 8.80
N ALA A 209 2.74 14.34 10.12
CA ALA A 209 3.87 14.49 11.04
C ALA A 209 4.72 13.21 11.12
N TYR A 210 4.09 12.03 11.15
CA TYR A 210 4.75 10.73 11.16
C TYR A 210 5.57 10.50 9.89
N GLN A 211 5.07 10.91 8.73
CA GLN A 211 5.82 10.86 7.47
C GLN A 211 7.08 11.75 7.52
N ARG A 212 6.99 12.94 8.15
CA ARG A 212 8.17 13.81 8.38
C ARG A 212 9.20 13.14 9.29
N VAL A 213 8.76 12.45 10.34
CA VAL A 213 9.65 11.68 11.23
C VAL A 213 10.33 10.57 10.46
N ALA A 214 9.59 9.78 9.69
CA ALA A 214 10.14 8.71 8.85
C ALA A 214 11.21 9.22 7.89
N ALA A 215 10.95 10.34 7.19
CA ALA A 215 11.90 10.99 6.30
C ALA A 215 13.20 11.40 7.02
N ARG A 216 13.09 12.00 8.22
CA ARG A 216 14.24 12.42 9.03
C ARG A 216 15.08 11.26 9.54
N LEU A 217 14.52 10.08 9.67
CA LEU A 217 15.20 8.83 10.04
C LEU A 217 15.69 8.02 8.82
N GLY A 218 15.63 8.61 7.62
CA GLY A 218 16.10 7.96 6.40
C GLY A 218 15.22 6.83 5.89
N VAL A 219 14.01 6.65 6.43
CA VAL A 219 13.01 5.73 5.88
C VAL A 219 12.41 6.32 4.62
N ARG A 220 12.25 5.49 3.61
CA ARG A 220 11.75 5.91 2.29
C ARG A 220 10.33 6.44 2.37
N VAL A 221 10.15 7.70 1.98
CA VAL A 221 8.88 8.41 1.88
C VAL A 221 8.62 8.85 0.45
N THR A 222 7.44 9.40 0.16
CA THR A 222 7.13 10.06 -1.11
C THR A 222 8.04 11.26 -1.35
N ALA A 223 8.32 11.59 -2.61
CA ALA A 223 9.21 12.72 -2.97
C ALA A 223 8.67 14.05 -2.40
N GLU A 224 7.37 14.25 -2.43
CA GLU A 224 6.67 15.31 -1.71
C GLU A 224 5.98 14.68 -0.51
N LEU A 225 6.09 15.32 0.67
CA LEU A 225 5.46 14.81 1.88
C LEU A 225 3.97 15.14 1.93
N PRO A 226 3.14 14.32 2.61
CA PRO A 226 1.73 14.63 2.83
C PRO A 226 1.52 15.93 3.59
N GLU A 227 0.46 16.65 3.23
CA GLU A 227 0.07 17.91 3.84
C GLU A 227 -1.33 17.83 4.45
N PHE A 228 -1.46 18.22 5.71
CA PHE A 228 -2.77 18.35 6.35
C PHE A 228 -3.30 19.77 6.16
N ILE A 229 -4.44 19.90 5.45
CA ILE A 229 -5.01 21.17 5.02
C ILE A 229 -6.50 21.17 5.36
N ASN A 230 -6.94 22.12 6.16
CA ASN A 230 -8.36 22.39 6.48
C ASN A 230 -9.18 21.15 6.87
N GLY A 231 -8.56 20.21 7.60
CA GLY A 231 -9.24 18.99 8.08
C GLY A 231 -9.10 17.78 7.18
N ALA A 232 -8.47 17.89 6.02
CA ALA A 232 -8.16 16.78 5.12
C ALA A 232 -6.65 16.58 4.96
N LEU A 233 -6.23 15.39 4.54
CA LEU A 233 -4.84 15.06 4.26
C LEU A 233 -4.68 14.85 2.75
N LEU A 234 -3.84 15.66 2.14
CA LEU A 234 -3.42 15.53 0.75
C LEU A 234 -2.12 14.72 0.69
N ILE A 235 -2.17 13.55 0.06
CA ILE A 235 -1.04 12.61 -0.02
C ILE A 235 -0.59 12.49 -1.47
N PRO A 236 0.63 12.92 -1.83
CA PRO A 236 1.17 12.74 -3.18
C PRO A 236 1.25 11.25 -3.54
N ARG A 237 0.87 10.91 -4.78
CA ARG A 237 0.98 9.53 -5.26
C ARG A 237 2.43 9.19 -5.59
N PHE A 238 2.87 8.01 -5.20
CA PHE A 238 4.20 7.48 -5.55
C PHE A 238 4.19 6.56 -6.77
N ASP A 239 3.00 6.06 -7.13
CA ASP A 239 2.81 5.13 -8.25
C ASP A 239 2.57 5.80 -9.59
N ARG A 240 2.44 7.14 -9.61
CA ARG A 240 2.20 7.92 -10.82
C ARG A 240 3.02 9.18 -10.85
N ARG A 241 3.43 9.55 -12.05
CA ARG A 241 4.09 10.83 -12.31
C ARG A 241 3.87 11.26 -13.76
N ARG A 242 3.96 12.55 -13.98
CA ARG A 242 4.04 13.09 -15.34
C ARG A 242 5.35 12.66 -15.98
N GLY A 243 5.27 12.06 -17.14
CA GLY A 243 6.42 11.83 -18.02
C GLY A 243 6.56 12.93 -19.05
N ALA A 244 7.63 12.89 -19.87
CA ALA A 244 7.86 13.88 -20.91
C ALA A 244 6.76 13.89 -22.01
N ALA A 245 6.24 12.71 -22.35
CA ALA A 245 5.23 12.54 -23.41
C ALA A 245 3.88 12.02 -22.89
N ALA A 246 3.86 11.31 -21.79
CA ALA A 246 2.66 10.67 -21.25
C ALA A 246 2.81 10.39 -19.75
N GLU A 247 1.72 10.01 -19.10
CA GLU A 247 1.71 9.52 -17.72
C GLU A 247 2.62 8.27 -17.59
N ILE A 248 3.38 8.22 -16.52
CA ILE A 248 4.12 7.04 -16.10
C ILE A 248 3.41 6.43 -14.90
N ARG A 249 3.02 5.15 -15.02
CA ARG A 249 2.49 4.35 -13.92
C ARG A 249 3.50 3.29 -13.52
N LEU A 250 3.79 3.20 -12.25
CA LEU A 250 4.68 2.19 -11.68
C LEU A 250 3.84 1.03 -11.18
N GLY A 251 4.34 -0.20 -11.30
CA GLY A 251 3.67 -1.35 -10.71
C GLY A 251 3.72 -1.30 -9.20
N VAL A 252 2.61 -1.63 -8.55
CA VAL A 252 2.53 -1.73 -7.08
C VAL A 252 1.93 -3.07 -6.72
N GLU A 253 2.54 -3.76 -5.77
CA GLU A 253 2.10 -5.07 -5.32
C GLU A 253 2.24 -5.17 -3.80
N SER A 254 1.15 -5.50 -3.09
CA SER A 254 1.14 -5.59 -1.64
C SER A 254 1.97 -6.78 -1.12
N LEU A 255 2.40 -6.72 0.14
CA LEU A 255 3.06 -7.87 0.78
C LEU A 255 2.14 -9.10 0.85
N TYR A 256 0.82 -8.93 0.94
CA TYR A 256 -0.11 -10.05 0.86
C TYR A 256 -0.07 -10.72 -0.52
N SER A 257 0.01 -9.94 -1.60
CA SER A 257 0.15 -10.49 -2.95
C SER A 257 1.47 -11.24 -3.10
N VAL A 258 2.59 -10.64 -2.67
CA VAL A 258 3.92 -11.25 -2.75
C VAL A 258 4.00 -12.53 -1.91
N ALA A 259 3.41 -12.56 -0.73
CA ALA A 259 3.37 -13.75 0.14
C ALA A 259 2.26 -14.75 -0.25
N ASP A 260 1.50 -14.48 -1.31
CA ASP A 260 0.36 -15.28 -1.77
C ASP A 260 -0.71 -15.50 -0.70
N SER A 261 -1.00 -14.48 0.09
CA SER A 261 -2.03 -14.48 1.14
C SER A 261 -3.32 -13.85 0.65
N ILE A 262 -4.42 -14.59 0.69
CA ILE A 262 -5.75 -14.10 0.27
C ILE A 262 -6.67 -13.78 1.45
N ASP A 263 -6.32 -14.19 2.63
CA ASP A 263 -7.19 -14.09 3.83
C ASP A 263 -6.39 -13.73 5.06
N SER A 264 -6.12 -12.44 5.20
CA SER A 264 -5.35 -11.89 6.32
C SER A 264 -6.00 -12.03 7.68
N ALA A 265 -7.33 -12.18 7.73
CA ALA A 265 -8.08 -12.30 8.97
C ALA A 265 -7.96 -13.68 9.61
N HIS A 266 -7.73 -14.73 8.79
CA HIS A 266 -7.69 -16.12 9.25
C HIS A 266 -6.28 -16.72 9.25
N THR A 267 -5.33 -16.13 8.51
CA THR A 267 -3.96 -16.59 8.44
C THR A 267 -3.02 -15.40 8.70
N PRO A 268 -2.64 -15.15 9.97
CA PRO A 268 -1.72 -14.07 10.27
C PRO A 268 -0.39 -14.31 9.58
N LEU A 269 0.06 -13.32 8.80
CA LEU A 269 1.34 -13.35 8.11
C LEU A 269 2.46 -13.07 9.12
N ARG A 270 3.61 -13.75 8.96
CA ARG A 270 4.80 -13.50 9.77
C ARG A 270 5.83 -12.70 8.98
N HIS A 271 6.60 -11.87 9.67
CA HIS A 271 7.65 -11.07 9.02
C HIS A 271 8.68 -11.91 8.28
N HIS A 272 9.05 -13.07 8.80
CA HIS A 272 9.99 -13.98 8.12
C HIS A 272 9.40 -14.55 6.81
N GLU A 273 8.09 -14.86 6.77
CA GLU A 273 7.42 -15.33 5.56
C GLU A 273 7.44 -14.26 4.47
N VAL A 274 7.23 -12.98 4.88
CA VAL A 274 7.35 -11.83 3.97
C VAL A 274 8.77 -11.71 3.42
N LEU A 275 9.79 -11.74 4.28
CA LEU A 275 11.17 -11.56 3.86
C LEU A 275 11.66 -12.72 2.97
N ILE A 276 11.25 -13.94 3.26
CA ILE A 276 11.51 -15.12 2.40
C ILE A 276 10.83 -14.93 1.04
N ALA A 277 9.59 -14.45 1.01
CA ALA A 277 8.88 -14.20 -0.25
C ALA A 277 9.51 -13.06 -1.08
N LEU A 278 10.13 -12.09 -0.42
CA LEU A 278 10.85 -10.98 -1.05
C LEU A 278 12.25 -11.35 -1.53
N HIS A 279 12.86 -12.37 -0.92
CA HIS A 279 14.18 -12.83 -1.30
C HIS A 279 14.20 -13.28 -2.77
N GLY A 280 15.19 -12.84 -3.53
CA GLY A 280 15.27 -13.10 -4.96
C GLY A 280 14.27 -12.36 -5.85
N CYS A 281 13.38 -11.53 -5.26
CA CYS A 281 12.48 -10.64 -6.00
C CYS A 281 12.99 -9.20 -6.05
N LEU A 282 13.54 -8.70 -4.94
CA LEU A 282 14.01 -7.32 -4.84
C LEU A 282 15.35 -7.12 -5.54
N THR A 283 15.56 -5.95 -6.13
CA THR A 283 16.81 -5.64 -6.85
C THR A 283 18.02 -5.57 -5.92
N ASP A 284 17.82 -5.07 -4.70
CA ASP A 284 18.84 -4.99 -3.65
C ASP A 284 18.20 -5.46 -2.33
N PHE A 285 18.20 -6.78 -2.12
CA PHE A 285 17.56 -7.38 -0.95
C PHE A 285 18.19 -6.93 0.37
N ASP A 286 19.50 -6.80 0.41
CA ASP A 286 20.23 -6.43 1.65
C ASP A 286 19.86 -5.02 2.12
N HIS A 287 19.77 -4.08 1.20
CA HIS A 287 19.30 -2.73 1.51
C HIS A 287 17.81 -2.73 1.91
N GLU A 288 16.98 -3.46 1.21
CA GLU A 288 15.53 -3.46 1.44
C GLU A 288 15.14 -4.20 2.74
N VAL A 289 15.92 -5.19 3.19
CA VAL A 289 15.69 -5.87 4.48
C VAL A 289 15.94 -4.90 5.64
N MET A 290 16.99 -4.07 5.59
CA MET A 290 17.23 -3.03 6.60
C MET A 290 16.12 -1.98 6.61
N GLU A 291 15.69 -1.52 5.43
CA GLU A 291 14.54 -0.62 5.28
C GLU A 291 13.27 -1.24 5.90
N TYR A 292 13.03 -2.53 5.69
CA TYR A 292 11.90 -3.26 6.26
C TYR A 292 11.92 -3.29 7.79
N PHE A 293 13.08 -3.60 8.39
CA PHE A 293 13.25 -3.57 9.84
C PHE A 293 12.99 -2.18 10.42
N ARG A 294 13.57 -1.14 9.84
CA ARG A 294 13.40 0.25 10.28
C ARG A 294 11.94 0.66 10.28
N ARG A 295 11.17 0.29 9.26
CA ARG A 295 9.72 0.56 9.20
C ARG A 295 8.96 -0.11 10.32
N ASP A 296 9.22 -1.38 10.59
CA ASP A 296 8.49 -2.08 11.63
C ASP A 296 8.90 -1.60 13.03
N ILE A 297 10.16 -1.28 13.24
CA ILE A 297 10.63 -0.63 14.48
C ILE A 297 9.90 0.71 14.68
N LEU A 298 9.73 1.52 13.64
CA LEU A 298 8.96 2.77 13.74
C LEU A 298 7.48 2.51 14.03
N ASN A 299 6.88 1.50 13.42
CA ASN A 299 5.51 1.10 13.74
C ASN A 299 5.36 0.77 15.23
N LEU A 300 6.31 0.01 15.78
CA LEU A 300 6.34 -0.33 17.21
C LEU A 300 6.58 0.90 18.10
N ALA A 301 7.59 1.71 17.80
CA ALA A 301 7.98 2.85 18.59
C ALA A 301 6.91 3.95 18.60
N MET A 302 6.37 4.30 17.46
CA MET A 302 5.40 5.37 17.29
C MET A 302 3.94 4.91 17.46
N GLY A 303 3.71 3.58 17.60
CA GLY A 303 2.39 3.04 17.89
C GLY A 303 1.48 2.97 16.67
N ASN A 304 2.04 2.84 15.48
CA ASN A 304 1.25 2.44 14.34
C ASN A 304 0.96 0.93 14.41
N ARG A 305 -0.28 0.60 14.75
CA ARG A 305 -0.76 -0.79 14.88
C ARG A 305 -1.35 -1.34 13.59
N ASP A 306 -1.59 -0.46 12.61
CA ASP A 306 -2.21 -0.83 11.33
C ASP A 306 -1.14 -1.30 10.33
N ASN A 307 -0.35 -2.29 10.74
CA ASN A 307 0.79 -2.83 9.97
C ASN A 307 0.44 -4.05 9.12
N HIS A 308 -0.79 -4.16 8.64
CA HIS A 308 -1.15 -5.30 7.79
C HIS A 308 -0.43 -5.28 6.42
N GLY A 309 -0.37 -6.43 5.76
CA GLY A 309 0.45 -6.62 4.55
C GLY A 309 0.05 -5.81 3.32
N ARG A 310 -1.05 -5.03 3.38
CA ARG A 310 -1.40 -4.06 2.34
C ARG A 310 -0.90 -2.65 2.63
N ASN A 311 -0.53 -2.34 3.88
CA ASN A 311 0.09 -1.06 4.23
C ASN A 311 1.60 -1.06 3.98
N THR A 312 2.10 -2.12 3.34
CA THR A 312 3.45 -2.17 2.77
C THR A 312 3.38 -2.84 1.41
N ALA A 313 4.05 -2.27 0.43
CA ALA A 313 4.01 -2.75 -0.94
C ALA A 313 5.41 -2.72 -1.59
N ILE A 314 5.53 -3.46 -2.68
CA ILE A 314 6.66 -3.41 -3.60
C ILE A 314 6.32 -2.45 -4.73
N LEU A 315 7.25 -1.57 -5.05
CA LEU A 315 7.21 -0.69 -6.20
C LEU A 315 8.06 -1.30 -7.31
N LYS A 316 7.46 -1.47 -8.48
CA LYS A 316 8.07 -2.01 -9.70
C LYS A 316 8.21 -0.86 -10.68
N ASP A 317 9.44 -0.33 -10.87
CA ASP A 317 9.65 0.81 -11.75
C ASP A 317 9.84 0.40 -13.22
N THR A 318 9.77 1.37 -14.12
CA THR A 318 9.89 1.16 -15.56
C THR A 318 11.29 0.77 -16.03
N GLU A 319 12.28 0.84 -15.14
CA GLU A 319 13.67 0.39 -15.37
C GLU A 319 13.88 -1.05 -14.89
N GLY A 320 12.84 -1.70 -14.39
CA GLY A 320 12.87 -3.07 -13.88
C GLY A 320 13.37 -3.19 -12.44
N ARG A 321 13.56 -2.09 -11.71
CA ARG A 321 13.94 -2.12 -10.29
C ARG A 321 12.74 -2.46 -9.43
N LEU A 322 12.95 -3.35 -8.49
CA LEU A 322 11.98 -3.84 -7.52
C LEU A 322 12.46 -3.48 -6.12
N ARG A 323 11.68 -2.68 -5.40
CA ARG A 323 12.02 -2.17 -4.06
C ARG A 323 10.76 -1.97 -3.23
N LEU A 324 10.89 -1.81 -1.92
CA LEU A 324 9.77 -1.39 -1.09
C LEU A 324 9.24 -0.02 -1.57
N ALA A 325 7.93 0.12 -1.69
CA ALA A 325 7.29 1.41 -1.97
C ALA A 325 7.61 2.41 -0.84
N PRO A 326 7.47 3.74 -1.03
CA PRO A 326 7.48 4.68 0.09
C PRO A 326 6.55 4.22 1.20
N ILE A 327 6.88 4.49 2.47
CA ILE A 327 5.99 4.19 3.58
C ILE A 327 4.70 5.01 3.43
N PHE A 328 3.55 4.41 3.64
CA PHE A 328 2.23 5.06 3.55
C PHE A 328 1.30 4.53 4.63
N ASP A 329 0.21 5.23 4.88
CA ASP A 329 -0.76 4.91 5.94
C ASP A 329 -0.07 4.75 7.32
N PHE A 330 0.93 5.61 7.57
CA PHE A 330 1.76 5.60 8.76
C PHE A 330 1.33 6.72 9.71
N GLY A 331 0.58 6.37 10.74
CA GLY A 331 0.01 7.32 11.70
C GLY A 331 -0.24 6.70 13.09
N PRO A 332 -0.71 7.49 14.07
CA PRO A 332 -0.94 7.04 15.45
C PRO A 332 -2.22 6.20 15.58
N SER A 333 -2.31 5.09 14.87
CA SER A 333 -3.50 4.22 14.86
C SER A 333 -3.86 3.63 16.24
N PHE A 334 -2.94 3.69 17.22
CA PHE A 334 -3.24 3.31 18.61
C PHE A 334 -4.25 4.25 19.30
N LEU A 335 -4.51 5.44 18.73
CA LEU A 335 -5.53 6.39 19.20
C LEU A 335 -6.93 6.08 18.66
N ASP A 336 -7.03 5.19 17.68
CA ASP A 336 -8.29 4.83 17.05
C ASP A 336 -9.19 4.09 18.05
N ALA A 337 -10.43 4.57 18.20
CA ALA A 337 -11.40 4.01 19.12
C ALA A 337 -11.81 2.55 18.80
N ARG A 338 -11.56 2.10 17.55
CA ARG A 338 -11.81 0.72 17.11
C ARG A 338 -10.75 -0.28 17.60
N ALA A 339 -9.75 0.17 18.33
CA ALA A 339 -8.72 -0.65 18.95
C ALA A 339 -7.95 -1.55 17.94
N ILE A 340 -7.41 -0.93 16.90
CA ILE A 340 -6.61 -1.61 15.86
C ILE A 340 -5.50 -2.44 16.48
N VAL A 341 -5.35 -3.69 16.04
CA VAL A 341 -4.30 -4.63 16.46
C VAL A 341 -3.34 -4.90 15.31
N ARG A 342 -2.07 -5.12 15.66
CA ARG A 342 -1.05 -5.53 14.68
C ARG A 342 -1.41 -6.86 14.04
N SER A 343 -1.20 -6.96 12.74
CA SER A 343 -1.52 -8.16 11.96
C SER A 343 -0.28 -9.00 11.63
N ILE A 344 0.90 -8.39 11.52
CA ILE A 344 2.16 -9.05 11.19
C ILE A 344 3.09 -8.97 12.40
N HIS A 345 3.70 -10.11 12.76
CA HIS A 345 4.53 -10.25 13.94
C HIS A 345 5.84 -10.96 13.63
N TRP A 346 6.90 -10.66 14.39
CA TRP A 346 8.14 -11.44 14.39
C TRP A 346 8.00 -12.72 15.19
N ASP A 347 8.75 -13.77 14.81
CA ASP A 347 8.92 -14.93 15.67
C ASP A 347 9.75 -14.51 16.90
N GLY A 348 9.22 -14.75 18.10
CA GLY A 348 9.83 -14.29 19.34
C GLY A 348 9.35 -12.93 19.84
N GLU A 349 8.47 -12.24 19.10
CA GLU A 349 7.81 -11.03 19.59
C GLU A 349 6.84 -11.36 20.73
N GLN A 350 6.98 -10.63 21.83
CA GLN A 350 6.05 -10.70 22.96
C GLN A 350 5.29 -9.38 23.07
N PRO A 351 4.07 -9.36 23.63
CA PRO A 351 3.32 -8.14 23.82
C PRO A 351 4.14 -7.06 24.56
N GLY A 352 4.41 -5.96 23.89
CA GLY A 352 5.16 -4.82 24.42
C GLY A 352 6.67 -4.99 24.51
N ARG A 353 7.23 -6.13 24.07
CA ARG A 353 8.68 -6.38 24.08
C ARG A 353 9.09 -7.25 22.90
N THR A 354 10.08 -6.79 22.13
CA THR A 354 10.71 -7.56 21.06
C THR A 354 12.16 -7.87 21.45
N ASP A 355 12.51 -9.13 21.43
CA ASP A 355 13.90 -9.59 21.56
C ASP A 355 14.52 -9.65 20.15
N TRP A 356 15.25 -8.59 19.78
CA TRP A 356 15.83 -8.46 18.44
C TRP A 356 16.94 -9.49 18.16
N ASN A 357 17.63 -10.01 19.19
CA ASN A 357 18.59 -11.10 19.00
C ASN A 357 17.86 -12.39 18.63
N ALA A 358 16.78 -12.70 19.34
CA ALA A 358 15.93 -13.84 18.99
C ALA A 358 15.28 -13.67 17.61
N VAL A 359 14.85 -12.45 17.24
CA VAL A 359 14.30 -12.14 15.90
C VAL A 359 15.32 -12.46 14.82
N LEU A 360 16.57 -11.98 14.94
CA LEU A 360 17.61 -12.22 13.92
C LEU A 360 18.00 -13.70 13.84
N SER A 361 18.16 -14.37 14.98
CA SER A 361 18.47 -15.80 15.02
C SER A 361 17.35 -16.64 14.41
N ASN A 362 16.09 -16.36 14.77
CA ASN A 362 14.94 -17.04 14.20
C ASN A 362 14.84 -16.78 12.69
N LEU A 363 15.09 -15.55 12.25
CA LEU A 363 15.04 -15.19 10.83
C LEU A 363 16.09 -15.97 10.03
N ALA A 364 17.34 -16.05 10.51
CA ALA A 364 18.39 -16.85 9.88
C ALA A 364 17.98 -18.33 9.77
N THR A 365 17.47 -18.93 10.85
CA THR A 365 16.96 -20.30 10.86
C THR A 365 15.83 -20.50 9.85
N ARG A 366 14.88 -19.55 9.75
CA ARG A 366 13.76 -19.64 8.78
C ARG A 366 14.22 -19.56 7.33
N PHE A 367 15.26 -18.78 7.05
CA PHE A 367 15.89 -18.76 5.75
C PHE A 367 16.54 -20.10 5.42
N GLU A 368 17.28 -20.69 6.36
CA GLU A 368 17.86 -22.04 6.21
C GLU A 368 16.78 -23.11 5.97
N ASP A 369 15.69 -23.09 6.75
CA ASP A 369 14.54 -24.00 6.57
C ASP A 369 13.94 -23.89 5.15
N ALA A 370 14.00 -22.69 4.55
CA ALA A 370 13.55 -22.42 3.19
C ALA A 370 14.61 -22.73 2.11
N ASN A 371 15.77 -23.30 2.48
CA ASN A 371 16.95 -23.49 1.62
C ASN A 371 17.48 -22.17 1.03
N LEU A 372 17.40 -21.09 1.79
CA LEU A 372 17.91 -19.76 1.46
C LEU A 372 18.99 -19.37 2.48
N VAL A 373 19.78 -18.36 2.13
CA VAL A 373 20.77 -17.79 3.05
C VAL A 373 20.40 -16.33 3.29
N LEU A 374 20.28 -15.95 4.56
CA LEU A 374 20.22 -14.55 4.94
C LEU A 374 21.67 -14.05 5.04
N GLU A 375 22.11 -13.39 3.98
CA GLU A 375 23.45 -12.80 3.95
C GLU A 375 23.53 -11.57 4.86
N ASN A 376 24.74 -11.13 5.17
CA ASN A 376 25.02 -9.87 5.88
C ASN A 376 24.32 -9.68 7.24
N THR A 377 24.04 -10.75 7.97
CA THR A 377 23.40 -10.68 9.31
C THR A 377 24.15 -9.75 10.28
N SER A 378 25.49 -9.70 10.17
CA SER A 378 26.32 -8.76 10.94
C SER A 378 26.02 -7.29 10.58
N ALA A 379 25.86 -6.97 9.29
CA ALA A 379 25.52 -5.62 8.85
C ALA A 379 24.10 -5.25 9.31
N ILE A 380 23.14 -6.19 9.27
CA ILE A 380 21.80 -5.98 9.82
C ILE A 380 21.88 -5.66 11.32
N ALA A 381 22.65 -6.43 12.08
CA ALA A 381 22.82 -6.19 13.52
C ALA A 381 23.47 -4.82 13.81
N GLU A 382 24.44 -4.40 13.02
CA GLU A 382 25.07 -3.06 13.11
C GLU A 382 24.07 -1.95 12.78
N ASP A 383 23.29 -2.11 11.73
CA ASP A 383 22.25 -1.13 11.35
C ASP A 383 21.19 -1.00 12.44
N LEU A 384 20.75 -2.11 13.03
CA LEU A 384 19.78 -2.11 14.13
C LEU A 384 20.32 -1.38 15.37
N ARG A 385 21.62 -1.58 15.73
CA ARG A 385 22.24 -0.84 16.85
C ARG A 385 22.32 0.65 16.56
N ALA A 386 22.77 1.04 15.35
CA ALA A 386 22.83 2.43 14.95
C ALA A 386 21.42 3.08 14.97
N PHE A 387 20.44 2.37 14.46
CA PHE A 387 19.06 2.84 14.47
C PHE A 387 18.49 2.93 15.90
N GLY A 388 18.92 2.08 16.83
CA GLY A 388 18.59 2.17 18.27
C GLY A 388 18.96 3.53 18.87
N GLN A 389 20.11 4.09 18.51
CA GLN A 389 20.54 5.42 18.96
C GLN A 389 19.62 6.52 18.42
N GLU A 390 19.19 6.40 17.15
CA GLU A 390 18.23 7.35 16.55
C GLU A 390 16.84 7.22 17.21
N ILE A 391 16.40 6.00 17.52
CA ILE A 391 15.16 5.75 18.26
C ILE A 391 15.21 6.37 19.66
N GLY A 392 16.35 6.36 20.33
CA GLY A 392 16.54 7.05 21.62
C GLY A 392 16.26 8.56 21.55
N ARG A 393 16.47 9.17 20.38
CA ARG A 393 16.20 10.60 20.10
C ARG A 393 14.79 10.88 19.56
N LEU A 394 14.02 9.82 19.29
CA LEU A 394 12.72 9.91 18.65
C LEU A 394 11.76 10.90 19.32
N PRO A 395 11.66 11.04 20.67
CA PRO A 395 10.78 12.03 21.29
C PRO A 395 11.09 13.48 20.90
N ILE A 396 12.37 13.81 20.70
CA ILE A 396 12.80 15.14 20.26
C ILE A 396 12.40 15.34 18.80
N LEU A 397 12.73 14.38 17.96
CA LEU A 397 12.44 14.41 16.54
C LEU A 397 10.92 14.47 16.25
N MET A 398 10.12 13.70 16.98
CA MET A 398 8.66 13.76 16.89
C MET A 398 8.13 15.17 17.17
N ARG A 399 8.64 15.83 18.21
CA ARG A 399 8.27 17.22 18.55
C ARG A 399 8.63 18.19 17.42
N GLU A 400 9.86 18.11 16.91
CA GLU A 400 10.34 18.94 15.80
C GLU A 400 9.51 18.75 14.53
N CYS A 401 8.97 17.54 14.31
CA CYS A 401 8.10 17.21 13.19
C CYS A 401 6.62 17.55 13.43
N GLY A 402 6.26 18.09 14.58
CA GLY A 402 4.89 18.55 14.88
C GLY A 402 3.98 17.46 15.43
N VAL A 403 4.53 16.42 16.07
CA VAL A 403 3.73 15.47 16.85
C VAL A 403 3.43 16.04 18.22
N ASP A 404 2.18 15.92 18.68
CA ASP A 404 1.73 16.46 19.95
C ASP A 404 2.40 15.79 21.17
N GLU A 405 2.71 16.58 22.19
CA GLU A 405 3.33 16.09 23.44
C GLU A 405 2.51 14.96 24.10
N ALA A 406 1.19 14.99 23.98
CA ALA A 406 0.34 13.94 24.53
C ALA A 406 0.62 12.58 23.89
N ILE A 407 0.87 12.54 22.57
CA ILE A 407 1.24 11.33 21.83
C ILE A 407 2.66 10.91 22.22
N ILE A 408 3.60 11.85 22.23
CA ILE A 408 5.01 11.58 22.58
C ILE A 408 5.09 10.95 23.97
N ASN A 409 4.40 11.53 24.96
CA ASN A 409 4.40 11.03 26.34
C ASN A 409 3.79 9.63 26.46
N GLN A 410 2.73 9.32 25.71
CA GLN A 410 2.15 7.98 25.68
C GLN A 410 3.10 6.93 25.07
N ARG A 411 4.00 7.36 24.19
CA ARG A 411 4.94 6.46 23.50
C ARG A 411 6.30 6.38 24.16
N ARG A 412 6.64 7.28 25.08
CA ARG A 412 7.98 7.42 25.70
C ARG A 412 8.54 6.10 26.22
N ALA A 413 7.81 5.39 27.07
CA ALA A 413 8.27 4.14 27.65
C ALA A 413 8.53 3.04 26.58
N ALA A 414 7.69 2.97 25.54
CA ALA A 414 7.89 2.04 24.44
C ALA A 414 9.13 2.41 23.61
N ILE A 415 9.32 3.69 23.32
CA ILE A 415 10.49 4.21 22.59
C ILE A 415 11.77 3.87 23.34
N GLU A 416 11.84 4.17 24.65
CA GLU A 416 13.00 3.88 25.49
C GLU A 416 13.30 2.38 25.55
N SER A 417 12.27 1.55 25.72
CA SER A 417 12.43 0.09 25.75
C SER A 417 12.97 -0.47 24.43
N ILE A 418 12.46 0.03 23.30
CA ILE A 418 12.89 -0.39 21.96
C ILE A 418 14.32 0.06 21.69
N ALA A 419 14.68 1.31 21.98
CA ALA A 419 16.02 1.84 21.82
C ALA A 419 17.05 0.98 22.58
N LEU A 420 16.81 0.72 23.86
CA LEU A 420 17.68 -0.12 24.70
C LEU A 420 17.78 -1.57 24.20
N ALA A 421 16.70 -2.12 23.64
CA ALA A 421 16.72 -3.48 23.09
C ALA A 421 17.55 -3.54 21.80
N LEU A 422 17.45 -2.52 20.93
CA LEU A 422 18.21 -2.42 19.70
C LEU A 422 19.71 -2.22 19.94
N GLU A 423 20.09 -1.38 20.91
CA GLU A 423 21.51 -1.15 21.26
C GLU A 423 22.25 -2.43 21.70
N ARG A 424 21.51 -3.43 22.19
CA ARG A 424 22.04 -4.72 22.66
C ARG A 424 22.06 -5.81 21.60
N VAL A 425 21.70 -5.50 20.37
CA VAL A 425 21.71 -6.47 19.28
C VAL A 425 23.14 -6.90 18.98
N THR A 426 23.34 -8.19 18.85
CA THR A 426 24.61 -8.81 18.44
C THR A 426 24.39 -9.63 17.18
N PRO A 427 25.38 -9.79 16.32
CA PRO A 427 25.29 -10.74 15.22
C PRO A 427 24.96 -12.14 15.74
N PRO A 428 24.07 -12.88 15.07
CA PRO A 428 23.74 -14.26 15.43
C PRO A 428 24.91 -15.23 15.26
#